data_9aaaf9f434fce330aa60fb8a39f2db63
#
_entry.id   9aaaf9f434fce330aa60fb8a39f2db63
#
_cell.length_a   1.000
_cell.length_b   1.000
_cell.length_c   1.000
_cell.angle_alpha   90.00
_cell.angle_beta   90.00
_cell.angle_gamma   90.00
#
_symmetry.space_group_name_H-M   'P 1'
#
loop_
_entity.id
_entity.type
_entity.pdbx_description
1 polymer ?
#
loop_
_entity_poly.entity_id
_entity_poly.type
_entity_poly.pdbx_seq_one_letter_code
_entity_poly.pdbx_strand_id
1 'polypeptide(L)'
;MPTATVNGQRLHYLDTGGTGPAVVLSHGFLMDHTMFASQVDALSPEFRVVAWDERAFGATGWDGAPFTYWDSARDCLGLMDHLGIKRAVLAGMSQGGFLSLRAALLAPERVRALVLIDSSSDNDDAATLAAYRGMVDTWMTQGPIAPLAEAIASIIIAQPAEHARWIAKWQTLPREAMKAASDCLLDRDDVTDRLGEIRCPVQIIHGTADTAISMARAEKTRAGLRGAEPIVPIEGAAHAANLTHPHLVNPPLLDFLRRVTR
;
A
#
# COMPACT_ATOMS: atom_id res chain seq x y z
N MET A 1 -2.02 4.24 -20.19
CA MET A 1 -0.96 3.60 -19.39
C MET A 1 -0.93 2.12 -19.72
N PRO A 2 0.22 1.44 -19.60
CA PRO A 2 0.37 0.04 -19.97
C PRO A 2 -0.37 -0.90 -19.00
N THR A 3 -0.58 -2.13 -19.48
CA THR A 3 -1.12 -3.24 -18.69
C THR A 3 -0.23 -4.47 -18.86
N ALA A 4 -0.16 -5.31 -17.82
CA ALA A 4 0.53 -6.60 -17.84
C ALA A 4 -0.45 -7.71 -17.42
N THR A 5 -0.40 -8.84 -18.10
CA THR A 5 -1.12 -10.03 -17.64
C THR A 5 -0.21 -10.83 -16.72
N VAL A 6 -0.56 -10.88 -15.44
CA VAL A 6 0.22 -11.51 -14.37
C VAL A 6 -0.71 -12.34 -13.52
N ASN A 7 -0.40 -13.61 -13.29
CA ASN A 7 -1.21 -14.53 -12.46
C ASN A 7 -2.71 -14.53 -12.81
N GLY A 8 -3.05 -14.40 -14.09
CA GLY A 8 -4.43 -14.32 -14.59
C GLY A 8 -5.08 -12.94 -14.44
N GLN A 9 -4.44 -11.97 -13.80
CA GLN A 9 -4.93 -10.60 -13.65
C GLN A 9 -4.32 -9.68 -14.71
N ARG A 10 -5.12 -8.73 -15.21
CA ARG A 10 -4.65 -7.65 -16.08
C ARG A 10 -4.32 -6.43 -15.24
N LEU A 11 -3.07 -6.38 -14.77
CA LEU A 11 -2.58 -5.30 -13.91
C LEU A 11 -2.33 -4.03 -14.72
N HIS A 12 -2.85 -2.93 -14.25
CA HIS A 12 -2.58 -1.59 -14.76
C HIS A 12 -1.43 -0.95 -13.96
N TYR A 13 -0.50 -0.28 -14.64
CA TYR A 13 0.65 0.32 -13.98
C TYR A 13 1.16 1.56 -14.72
N LEU A 14 1.92 2.38 -13.99
CA LEU A 14 2.81 3.40 -14.49
C LEU A 14 4.24 2.88 -14.34
N ASP A 15 5.08 3.07 -15.35
CA ASP A 15 6.52 2.80 -15.29
C ASP A 15 7.24 4.02 -15.88
N THR A 16 8.08 4.65 -15.09
CA THR A 16 8.86 5.82 -15.55
C THR A 16 10.00 5.41 -16.50
N GLY A 17 10.29 4.12 -16.60
CA GLY A 17 11.45 3.65 -17.35
C GLY A 17 12.77 4.04 -16.68
N GLY A 18 13.84 4.05 -17.49
CA GLY A 18 15.19 4.39 -17.03
C GLY A 18 16.00 3.19 -16.55
N THR A 19 17.30 3.44 -16.26
CA THR A 19 18.27 2.42 -15.83
C THR A 19 18.61 2.49 -14.34
N GLY A 20 18.02 3.43 -13.62
CA GLY A 20 18.18 3.56 -12.17
C GLY A 20 17.65 2.37 -11.39
N PRO A 21 18.00 2.26 -10.11
CA PRO A 21 17.45 1.23 -9.23
C PRO A 21 15.92 1.28 -9.22
N ALA A 22 15.27 0.11 -9.26
CA ALA A 22 13.81 0.04 -9.32
C ALA A 22 13.18 0.23 -7.93
N VAL A 23 12.08 1.01 -7.90
CA VAL A 23 11.20 1.21 -6.76
C VAL A 23 9.77 0.86 -7.21
N VAL A 24 9.12 -0.08 -6.53
CA VAL A 24 7.73 -0.47 -6.80
C VAL A 24 6.85 0.09 -5.69
N LEU A 25 5.83 0.86 -6.08
CA LEU A 25 4.91 1.56 -5.19
C LEU A 25 3.55 0.85 -5.19
N SER A 26 3.12 0.33 -4.04
CA SER A 26 1.84 -0.36 -3.83
C SER A 26 0.92 0.49 -2.96
N HIS A 27 -0.29 0.78 -3.46
CA HIS A 27 -1.22 1.74 -2.87
C HIS A 27 -2.00 1.20 -1.66
N GLY A 28 -2.73 2.08 -0.97
CA GLY A 28 -3.62 1.75 0.14
C GLY A 28 -5.01 1.27 -0.31
N PHE A 29 -5.77 0.70 0.63
CA PHE A 29 -7.16 0.28 0.40
C PHE A 29 -8.02 1.43 -0.14
N LEU A 30 -8.88 1.15 -1.12
CA LEU A 30 -9.71 2.12 -1.83
C LEU A 30 -8.94 3.22 -2.58
N MET A 31 -7.64 3.06 -2.73
CA MET A 31 -6.79 3.97 -3.52
C MET A 31 -6.40 3.33 -4.86
N ASP A 32 -5.57 3.99 -5.62
CA ASP A 32 -4.92 3.50 -6.83
C ASP A 32 -3.51 4.13 -6.95
N HIS A 33 -2.75 3.75 -8.01
CA HIS A 33 -1.40 4.25 -8.23
C HIS A 33 -1.27 5.78 -8.20
N THR A 34 -2.35 6.53 -8.50
CA THR A 34 -2.29 8.01 -8.55
C THR A 34 -2.11 8.67 -7.19
N MET A 35 -2.27 7.93 -6.09
CA MET A 35 -1.93 8.45 -4.76
C MET A 35 -0.44 8.75 -4.60
N PHE A 36 0.40 8.13 -5.44
CA PHE A 36 1.86 8.31 -5.41
C PHE A 36 2.37 9.36 -6.40
N ALA A 37 1.51 10.21 -6.99
CA ALA A 37 1.95 11.19 -7.98
C ALA A 37 3.16 12.02 -7.51
N SER A 38 3.11 12.55 -6.27
CA SER A 38 4.22 13.33 -5.70
C SER A 38 5.48 12.50 -5.44
N GLN A 39 5.34 11.20 -5.12
CA GLN A 39 6.48 10.29 -4.97
C GLN A 39 7.08 9.96 -6.33
N VAL A 40 6.26 9.69 -7.34
CA VAL A 40 6.73 9.44 -8.72
C VAL A 40 7.54 10.63 -9.21
N ASP A 41 7.04 11.85 -9.05
CA ASP A 41 7.73 13.07 -9.46
C ASP A 41 9.07 13.25 -8.74
N ALA A 42 9.09 13.00 -7.42
CA ALA A 42 10.29 13.16 -6.60
C ALA A 42 11.35 12.07 -6.88
N LEU A 43 10.95 10.84 -7.19
CA LEU A 43 11.85 9.71 -7.32
C LEU A 43 12.34 9.48 -8.76
N SER A 44 11.53 9.79 -9.77
CA SER A 44 11.83 9.47 -11.18
C SER A 44 13.14 10.07 -11.72
N PRO A 45 13.69 11.17 -11.19
CA PRO A 45 15.00 11.65 -11.63
C PRO A 45 16.16 10.69 -11.33
N GLU A 46 16.05 9.84 -10.31
CA GLU A 46 17.13 8.98 -9.84
C GLU A 46 16.80 7.48 -9.93
N PHE A 47 15.51 7.13 -9.94
CA PHE A 47 15.01 5.76 -9.84
C PHE A 47 14.07 5.42 -10.99
N ARG A 48 14.03 4.14 -11.37
CA ARG A 48 12.92 3.61 -12.16
C ARG A 48 11.76 3.34 -11.23
N VAL A 49 10.69 4.12 -11.33
CA VAL A 49 9.53 4.03 -10.45
C VAL A 49 8.40 3.28 -11.17
N VAL A 50 7.89 2.25 -10.53
CA VAL A 50 6.70 1.51 -10.96
C VAL A 50 5.62 1.71 -9.91
N ALA A 51 4.50 2.34 -10.28
CA ALA A 51 3.31 2.46 -9.43
C ALA A 51 2.17 1.70 -10.11
N TRP A 52 1.52 0.79 -9.42
CA TRP A 52 0.56 -0.13 -10.01
C TRP A 52 -0.77 -0.15 -9.24
N ASP A 53 -1.83 -0.55 -9.92
CA ASP A 53 -3.13 -0.78 -9.32
C ASP A 53 -3.22 -2.25 -8.92
N GLU A 54 -3.41 -2.51 -7.62
CA GLU A 54 -3.66 -3.86 -7.11
C GLU A 54 -4.96 -4.44 -7.68
N ARG A 55 -5.10 -5.77 -7.67
CA ARG A 55 -6.33 -6.43 -8.14
C ARG A 55 -7.55 -5.87 -7.42
N ALA A 56 -8.65 -5.71 -8.14
CA ALA A 56 -9.90 -5.10 -7.72
C ALA A 56 -9.87 -3.58 -7.48
N PHE A 57 -8.75 -2.89 -7.82
CA PHE A 57 -8.64 -1.44 -7.66
C PHE A 57 -8.22 -0.73 -8.94
N GLY A 58 -8.50 0.58 -8.97
CA GLY A 58 -8.09 1.46 -10.07
C GLY A 58 -8.57 0.97 -11.44
N ALA A 59 -7.65 0.83 -12.39
CA ALA A 59 -7.90 0.30 -13.71
C ALA A 59 -7.49 -1.18 -13.87
N THR A 60 -7.05 -1.82 -12.80
CA THR A 60 -6.75 -3.26 -12.79
C THR A 60 -8.05 -4.06 -12.75
N GLY A 61 -8.12 -5.09 -13.57
CA GLY A 61 -9.22 -6.04 -13.58
C GLY A 61 -9.25 -6.92 -12.33
N TRP A 62 -10.34 -7.66 -12.19
CA TRP A 62 -10.51 -8.71 -11.19
C TRP A 62 -11.31 -9.87 -11.82
N ASP A 63 -10.86 -11.09 -11.58
CA ASP A 63 -11.40 -12.31 -12.21
C ASP A 63 -12.63 -12.89 -11.49
N GLY A 64 -13.09 -12.23 -10.42
CA GLY A 64 -14.22 -12.68 -9.60
C GLY A 64 -13.83 -13.66 -8.49
N ALA A 65 -12.58 -14.11 -8.41
CA ALA A 65 -12.13 -15.05 -7.39
C ALA A 65 -11.74 -14.34 -6.08
N PRO A 66 -11.97 -14.97 -4.91
CA PRO A 66 -11.37 -14.50 -3.66
C PRO A 66 -9.85 -14.45 -3.75
N PHE A 67 -9.24 -13.50 -3.05
CA PHE A 67 -7.79 -13.34 -3.02
C PHE A 67 -7.30 -12.88 -1.65
N THR A 68 -6.01 -13.02 -1.44
CA THR A 68 -5.30 -12.65 -0.21
C THR A 68 -4.14 -11.70 -0.53
N TYR A 69 -3.55 -11.06 0.48
CA TYR A 69 -2.32 -10.29 0.26
C TYR A 69 -1.10 -11.15 -0.15
N TRP A 70 -1.16 -12.47 0.01
CA TRP A 70 -0.17 -13.37 -0.60
C TRP A 70 -0.33 -13.42 -2.13
N ASP A 71 -1.55 -13.34 -2.63
CA ASP A 71 -1.81 -13.27 -4.07
C ASP A 71 -1.39 -11.90 -4.62
N SER A 72 -1.72 -10.79 -3.92
CA SER A 72 -1.24 -9.46 -4.29
C SER A 72 0.31 -9.36 -4.24
N ALA A 73 0.96 -10.03 -3.29
CA ALA A 73 2.42 -10.13 -3.26
C ALA A 73 3.00 -10.88 -4.47
N ARG A 74 2.36 -11.99 -4.89
CA ARG A 74 2.74 -12.71 -6.12
C ARG A 74 2.51 -11.86 -7.36
N ASP A 75 1.45 -11.04 -7.39
CA ASP A 75 1.20 -10.12 -8.49
C ASP A 75 2.29 -9.04 -8.59
N CYS A 76 2.69 -8.48 -7.46
CA CYS A 76 3.81 -7.52 -7.41
C CYS A 76 5.10 -8.15 -7.97
N LEU A 77 5.46 -9.35 -7.51
CA LEU A 77 6.64 -10.09 -7.99
C LEU A 77 6.52 -10.44 -9.48
N GLY A 78 5.35 -10.88 -9.92
CA GLY A 78 5.09 -11.19 -11.34
C GLY A 78 5.10 -9.94 -12.23
N LEU A 79 4.66 -8.78 -11.73
CA LEU A 79 4.81 -7.51 -12.44
C LEU A 79 6.29 -7.13 -12.59
N MET A 80 7.09 -7.34 -11.54
CA MET A 80 8.54 -7.16 -11.63
C MET A 80 9.16 -8.09 -12.69
N ASP A 81 8.72 -9.35 -12.78
CA ASP A 81 9.19 -10.29 -13.81
C ASP A 81 8.82 -9.82 -15.22
N HIS A 82 7.56 -9.39 -15.42
CA HIS A 82 7.09 -8.82 -16.70
C HIS A 82 7.94 -7.63 -17.14
N LEU A 83 8.36 -6.79 -16.19
CA LEU A 83 9.16 -5.59 -16.45
C LEU A 83 10.68 -5.84 -16.49
N GLY A 84 11.12 -7.09 -16.32
CA GLY A 84 12.54 -7.47 -16.28
C GLY A 84 13.27 -6.94 -15.04
N ILE A 85 12.54 -6.60 -13.96
CA ILE A 85 13.09 -6.09 -12.71
C ILE A 85 13.50 -7.27 -11.83
N LYS A 86 14.80 -7.53 -11.73
CA LYS A 86 15.31 -8.65 -10.93
C LYS A 86 15.20 -8.41 -9.43
N ARG A 87 15.42 -7.17 -9.00
CA ARG A 87 15.39 -6.76 -7.59
C ARG A 87 14.95 -5.32 -7.46
N ALA A 88 14.07 -5.01 -6.50
CA ALA A 88 13.53 -3.67 -6.28
C ALA A 88 13.46 -3.32 -4.79
N VAL A 89 13.34 -2.02 -4.49
CA VAL A 89 12.77 -1.56 -3.24
C VAL A 89 11.25 -1.63 -3.37
N LEU A 90 10.57 -2.26 -2.43
CA LEU A 90 9.11 -2.26 -2.37
C LEU A 90 8.66 -1.22 -1.35
N ALA A 91 7.90 -0.24 -1.80
CA ALA A 91 7.36 0.80 -0.95
C ALA A 91 5.83 0.71 -0.98
N GLY A 92 5.21 0.49 0.17
CA GLY A 92 3.77 0.28 0.26
C GLY A 92 3.13 1.13 1.34
N MET A 93 1.99 1.72 1.00
CA MET A 93 1.13 2.43 1.95
C MET A 93 0.02 1.49 2.43
N SER A 94 -0.19 1.40 3.77
CA SER A 94 -1.26 0.59 4.35
C SER A 94 -1.26 -0.84 3.80
N GLN A 95 -2.30 -1.27 3.07
CA GLN A 95 -2.34 -2.59 2.41
C GLN A 95 -1.14 -2.85 1.49
N GLY A 96 -0.63 -1.83 0.81
CA GLY A 96 0.58 -1.95 0.01
C GLY A 96 1.80 -2.37 0.85
N GLY A 97 1.85 -1.98 2.13
CA GLY A 97 2.81 -2.49 3.09
C GLY A 97 2.54 -3.94 3.49
N PHE A 98 1.27 -4.34 3.66
CA PHE A 98 0.91 -5.73 3.98
C PHE A 98 1.39 -6.70 2.90
N LEU A 99 1.14 -6.38 1.62
CA LEU A 99 1.64 -7.21 0.52
C LEU A 99 3.17 -7.14 0.38
N SER A 100 3.80 -5.99 0.64
CA SER A 100 5.26 -5.83 0.55
C SER A 100 6.00 -6.68 1.58
N LEU A 101 5.48 -6.79 2.81
CA LEU A 101 5.98 -7.71 3.83
C LEU A 101 5.90 -9.16 3.34
N ARG A 102 4.76 -9.56 2.75
CA ARG A 102 4.57 -10.91 2.21
C ARG A 102 5.45 -11.19 1.00
N ALA A 103 5.67 -10.21 0.12
CA ALA A 103 6.60 -10.35 -0.99
C ALA A 103 8.05 -10.58 -0.49
N ALA A 104 8.46 -9.89 0.58
CA ALA A 104 9.77 -10.09 1.20
C ALA A 104 9.91 -11.46 1.89
N LEU A 105 8.81 -12.03 2.40
CA LEU A 105 8.77 -13.39 2.95
C LEU A 105 8.76 -14.47 1.86
N LEU A 106 8.15 -14.20 0.70
CA LEU A 106 8.07 -15.14 -0.43
C LEU A 106 9.37 -15.22 -1.22
N ALA A 107 10.00 -14.05 -1.47
CA ALA A 107 11.15 -13.94 -2.37
C ALA A 107 12.15 -12.90 -1.84
N PRO A 108 12.83 -13.19 -0.72
CA PRO A 108 13.73 -12.23 -0.06
C PRO A 108 14.86 -11.73 -0.96
N GLU A 109 15.31 -12.54 -1.90
CA GLU A 109 16.36 -12.19 -2.88
C GLU A 109 15.87 -11.14 -3.90
N ARG A 110 14.54 -11.02 -4.11
CA ARG A 110 13.93 -10.06 -5.02
C ARG A 110 13.73 -8.69 -4.38
N VAL A 111 13.76 -8.61 -3.05
CA VAL A 111 13.51 -7.38 -2.29
C VAL A 111 14.82 -6.80 -1.79
N ARG A 112 15.15 -5.61 -2.29
CA ARG A 112 16.37 -4.87 -1.90
C ARG A 112 16.21 -4.23 -0.53
N ALA A 113 15.06 -3.58 -0.32
CA ALA A 113 14.66 -2.95 0.92
C ALA A 113 13.14 -2.79 0.95
N LEU A 114 12.58 -2.50 2.11
CA LEU A 114 11.15 -2.16 2.29
C LEU A 114 11.00 -0.72 2.76
N VAL A 115 9.96 -0.06 2.27
CA VAL A 115 9.44 1.18 2.85
C VAL A 115 7.97 0.95 3.21
N LEU A 116 7.64 1.04 4.49
CA LEU A 116 6.29 0.87 5.00
C LEU A 116 5.75 2.25 5.39
N ILE A 117 4.71 2.71 4.70
CA ILE A 117 4.06 3.99 4.96
C ILE A 117 2.70 3.71 5.59
N ASP A 118 2.47 4.20 6.81
CA ASP A 118 1.20 4.03 7.52
C ASP A 118 0.70 2.57 7.48
N SER A 119 1.58 1.62 7.82
CA SER A 119 1.32 0.19 7.71
C SER A 119 1.77 -0.57 8.94
N SER A 120 1.31 -1.82 9.08
CA SER A 120 1.64 -2.71 10.18
C SER A 120 1.76 -4.17 9.73
N SER A 121 2.18 -5.06 10.62
CA SER A 121 2.25 -6.51 10.35
C SER A 121 1.06 -7.27 10.90
N ASP A 122 0.34 -6.70 11.86
CA ASP A 122 -0.73 -7.34 12.63
C ASP A 122 -2.12 -7.03 12.08
N ASN A 123 -3.11 -7.68 12.68
CA ASN A 123 -4.52 -7.46 12.40
C ASN A 123 -5.11 -6.40 13.33
N ASP A 124 -6.29 -5.90 12.93
CA ASP A 124 -7.11 -5.05 13.77
C ASP A 124 -7.75 -5.87 14.90
N ASP A 125 -8.10 -5.22 15.99
CA ASP A 125 -8.85 -5.85 17.07
C ASP A 125 -10.29 -6.20 16.64
N ALA A 126 -10.96 -7.07 17.43
CA ALA A 126 -12.28 -7.56 17.09
C ALA A 126 -13.35 -6.46 16.99
N ALA A 127 -13.23 -5.38 17.76
CA ALA A 127 -14.19 -4.28 17.73
C ALA A 127 -14.02 -3.45 16.46
N THR A 128 -12.79 -3.16 16.09
CA THR A 128 -12.44 -2.45 14.85
C THR A 128 -12.86 -3.28 13.62
N LEU A 129 -12.59 -4.58 13.61
CA LEU A 129 -13.02 -5.48 12.53
C LEU A 129 -14.55 -5.50 12.40
N ALA A 130 -15.28 -5.56 13.51
CA ALA A 130 -16.75 -5.53 13.49
C ALA A 130 -17.29 -4.20 12.92
N ALA A 131 -16.69 -3.07 13.29
CA ALA A 131 -17.05 -1.76 12.75
C ALA A 131 -16.82 -1.68 11.24
N TYR A 132 -15.66 -2.13 10.76
CA TYR A 132 -15.35 -2.15 9.33
C TYR A 132 -16.26 -3.09 8.54
N ARG A 133 -16.60 -4.27 9.07
CA ARG A 133 -17.59 -5.16 8.45
C ARG A 133 -18.97 -4.47 8.31
N GLY A 134 -19.41 -3.72 9.31
CA GLY A 134 -20.63 -2.91 9.22
C GLY A 134 -20.58 -1.84 8.12
N MET A 135 -19.42 -1.22 7.91
CA MET A 135 -19.23 -0.29 6.79
C MET A 135 -19.30 -1.02 5.43
N VAL A 136 -18.69 -2.19 5.33
CA VAL A 136 -18.76 -3.04 4.12
C VAL A 136 -20.18 -3.48 3.84
N ASP A 137 -20.93 -3.93 4.84
CA ASP A 137 -22.35 -4.32 4.68
C ASP A 137 -23.21 -3.16 4.19
N THR A 138 -22.95 -1.95 4.71
CA THR A 138 -23.64 -0.74 4.24
C THR A 138 -23.28 -0.45 2.78
N TRP A 139 -22.00 -0.56 2.41
CA TRP A 139 -21.58 -0.38 1.03
C TRP A 139 -22.20 -1.40 0.09
N MET A 140 -22.25 -2.66 0.49
CA MET A 140 -22.82 -3.74 -0.32
C MET A 140 -24.32 -3.56 -0.55
N THR A 141 -25.06 -3.07 0.45
CA THR A 141 -26.50 -2.89 0.38
C THR A 141 -26.92 -1.56 -0.27
N GLN A 142 -26.26 -0.47 0.08
CA GLN A 142 -26.65 0.88 -0.31
C GLN A 142 -25.67 1.56 -1.30
N GLY A 143 -24.47 1.00 -1.45
CA GLY A 143 -23.36 1.63 -2.18
C GLY A 143 -22.60 2.61 -1.30
N PRO A 144 -21.63 3.36 -1.88
CA PRO A 144 -20.86 4.40 -1.18
C PRO A 144 -21.70 5.67 -1.01
N ILE A 145 -22.78 5.58 -0.21
CA ILE A 145 -23.60 6.74 0.13
C ILE A 145 -22.76 7.81 0.82
N ALA A 146 -23.16 9.08 0.66
CA ALA A 146 -22.35 10.20 1.11
C ALA A 146 -21.87 10.12 2.58
N PRO A 147 -22.70 9.78 3.58
CA PRO A 147 -22.24 9.68 4.97
C PRO A 147 -21.16 8.60 5.17
N LEU A 148 -21.31 7.45 4.48
CA LEU A 148 -20.34 6.37 4.55
C LEU A 148 -19.02 6.74 3.85
N ALA A 149 -19.11 7.29 2.64
CA ALA A 149 -17.95 7.69 1.86
C ALA A 149 -17.12 8.77 2.57
N GLU A 150 -17.77 9.77 3.16
CA GLU A 150 -17.10 10.81 3.95
C GLU A 150 -16.46 10.26 5.23
N ALA A 151 -17.13 9.32 5.92
CA ALA A 151 -16.55 8.67 7.09
C ALA A 151 -15.26 7.90 6.73
N ILE A 152 -15.29 7.11 5.64
CA ILE A 152 -14.13 6.38 5.15
C ILE A 152 -13.02 7.34 4.70
N ALA A 153 -13.37 8.40 3.95
CA ALA A 153 -12.41 9.40 3.51
C ALA A 153 -11.74 10.11 4.69
N SER A 154 -12.48 10.39 5.75
CA SER A 154 -11.93 11.00 6.97
C SER A 154 -10.94 10.08 7.70
N ILE A 155 -11.15 8.76 7.66
CA ILE A 155 -10.23 7.78 8.23
C ILE A 155 -8.94 7.70 7.39
N ILE A 156 -9.08 7.59 6.06
CA ILE A 156 -7.94 7.33 5.16
C ILE A 156 -7.15 8.61 4.87
N ILE A 157 -7.82 9.70 4.53
CA ILE A 157 -7.19 10.89 3.94
C ILE A 157 -7.10 12.03 4.94
N ALA A 158 -8.13 12.23 5.77
CA ALA A 158 -8.28 13.29 6.77
C ALA A 158 -8.11 14.74 6.25
N GLN A 159 -7.91 14.94 4.93
CA GLN A 159 -7.88 16.26 4.29
C GLN A 159 -9.11 16.44 3.39
N PRO A 160 -10.12 17.24 3.80
CA PRO A 160 -11.38 17.35 3.06
C PRO A 160 -11.23 17.79 1.60
N ALA A 161 -10.19 18.54 1.27
CA ALA A 161 -9.91 18.96 -0.10
C ALA A 161 -9.67 17.79 -1.09
N GLU A 162 -9.18 16.67 -0.59
CA GLU A 162 -8.93 15.46 -1.38
C GLU A 162 -10.13 14.50 -1.42
N HIS A 163 -11.09 14.62 -0.49
CA HIS A 163 -12.22 13.69 -0.36
C HIS A 163 -13.02 13.54 -1.65
N ALA A 164 -13.44 14.66 -2.25
CA ALA A 164 -14.31 14.63 -3.44
C ALA A 164 -13.70 13.84 -4.60
N ARG A 165 -12.37 13.94 -4.81
CA ARG A 165 -11.65 13.22 -5.85
C ARG A 165 -11.69 11.70 -5.64
N TRP A 166 -11.47 11.24 -4.42
CA TRP A 166 -11.42 9.81 -4.09
C TRP A 166 -12.82 9.23 -3.99
N ILE A 167 -13.77 9.94 -3.39
CA ILE A 167 -15.18 9.51 -3.33
C ILE A 167 -15.76 9.34 -4.73
N ALA A 168 -15.44 10.23 -5.68
CA ALA A 168 -15.87 10.07 -7.07
C ALA A 168 -15.36 8.77 -7.71
N LYS A 169 -14.12 8.36 -7.42
CA LYS A 169 -13.59 7.07 -7.86
C LYS A 169 -14.31 5.90 -7.20
N TRP A 170 -14.58 5.98 -5.91
CA TRP A 170 -15.27 4.91 -5.17
C TRP A 170 -16.69 4.67 -5.67
N GLN A 171 -17.39 5.72 -6.14
CA GLN A 171 -18.73 5.60 -6.72
C GLN A 171 -18.76 4.76 -8.01
N THR A 172 -17.62 4.60 -8.68
CA THR A 172 -17.51 3.80 -9.90
C THR A 172 -16.98 2.38 -9.65
N LEU A 173 -16.58 2.06 -8.43
CA LEU A 173 -16.04 0.75 -8.07
C LEU A 173 -17.17 -0.30 -8.03
N PRO A 174 -17.05 -1.44 -8.77
CA PRO A 174 -18.02 -2.52 -8.69
C PRO A 174 -18.11 -3.08 -7.28
N ARG A 175 -19.34 -3.32 -6.80
CA ARG A 175 -19.59 -3.78 -5.41
C ARG A 175 -18.91 -5.12 -5.11
N GLU A 176 -18.94 -6.03 -6.05
CA GLU A 176 -18.31 -7.35 -5.92
C GLU A 176 -16.78 -7.24 -5.77
N ALA A 177 -16.15 -6.33 -6.51
CA ALA A 177 -14.73 -6.04 -6.38
C ALA A 177 -14.40 -5.43 -5.01
N MET A 178 -15.23 -4.47 -4.56
CA MET A 178 -15.12 -3.89 -3.20
C MET A 178 -15.28 -4.95 -2.11
N LYS A 179 -16.25 -5.88 -2.27
CA LYS A 179 -16.44 -6.99 -1.32
C LYS A 179 -15.21 -7.87 -1.22
N ALA A 180 -14.67 -8.32 -2.36
CA ALA A 180 -13.49 -9.19 -2.39
C ALA A 180 -12.25 -8.50 -1.79
N ALA A 181 -12.05 -7.22 -2.10
CA ALA A 181 -10.96 -6.42 -1.54
C ALA A 181 -11.12 -6.21 -0.03
N SER A 182 -12.35 -6.02 0.44
CA SER A 182 -12.65 -5.90 1.87
C SER A 182 -12.42 -7.21 2.61
N ASP A 183 -12.84 -8.34 2.04
CA ASP A 183 -12.59 -9.66 2.64
C ASP A 183 -11.07 -9.91 2.74
N CYS A 184 -10.30 -9.59 1.68
CA CYS A 184 -8.84 -9.67 1.73
C CYS A 184 -8.24 -8.82 2.87
N LEU A 185 -8.75 -7.60 3.07
CA LEU A 185 -8.28 -6.70 4.14
C LEU A 185 -8.64 -7.22 5.53
N LEU A 186 -9.91 -7.60 5.73
CA LEU A 186 -10.44 -7.91 7.07
C LEU A 186 -10.10 -9.33 7.53
N ASP A 187 -9.86 -10.25 6.60
CA ASP A 187 -9.51 -11.64 6.88
C ASP A 187 -8.00 -11.93 6.72
N ARG A 188 -7.17 -10.86 6.59
CA ARG A 188 -5.73 -11.04 6.43
C ARG A 188 -5.12 -11.76 7.62
N ASP A 189 -4.11 -12.57 7.35
CA ASP A 189 -3.30 -13.22 8.36
C ASP A 189 -2.34 -12.23 9.06
N ASP A 190 -2.06 -12.44 10.33
CA ASP A 190 -1.01 -11.75 11.07
C ASP A 190 0.36 -12.35 10.71
N VAL A 191 1.31 -11.54 10.27
CA VAL A 191 2.67 -11.97 9.93
C VAL A 191 3.72 -11.51 10.94
N THR A 192 3.29 -10.99 12.09
CA THR A 192 4.18 -10.42 13.12
C THR A 192 5.26 -11.40 13.56
N ASP A 193 4.90 -12.66 13.79
CA ASP A 193 5.83 -13.70 14.23
C ASP A 193 6.87 -14.08 13.15
N ARG A 194 6.61 -13.72 11.90
CA ARG A 194 7.48 -13.99 10.77
C ARG A 194 8.40 -12.83 10.38
N LEU A 195 8.24 -11.67 10.99
CA LEU A 195 9.03 -10.47 10.66
C LEU A 195 10.55 -10.70 10.80
N GLY A 196 10.96 -11.54 11.75
CA GLY A 196 12.35 -11.93 11.93
C GLY A 196 12.99 -12.68 10.76
N GLU A 197 12.21 -13.18 9.78
CA GLU A 197 12.70 -13.80 8.54
C GLU A 197 13.13 -12.74 7.52
N ILE A 198 12.60 -11.52 7.59
CA ILE A 198 12.92 -10.41 6.69
C ILE A 198 14.29 -9.83 7.07
N ARG A 199 15.23 -9.84 6.12
CA ARG A 199 16.64 -9.47 6.35
C ARG A 199 17.06 -8.18 5.67
N CYS A 200 16.28 -7.69 4.71
CA CYS A 200 16.60 -6.46 4.01
C CYS A 200 16.42 -5.23 4.92
N PRO A 201 17.06 -4.09 4.60
CA PRO A 201 16.80 -2.82 5.27
C PRO A 201 15.33 -2.42 5.17
N VAL A 202 14.79 -1.82 6.24
CA VAL A 202 13.40 -1.36 6.28
C VAL A 202 13.33 0.05 6.85
N GLN A 203 12.62 0.94 6.16
CA GLN A 203 12.22 2.24 6.68
C GLN A 203 10.70 2.26 6.90
N ILE A 204 10.28 2.68 8.08
CA ILE A 204 8.87 2.96 8.38
C ILE A 204 8.70 4.47 8.43
N ILE A 205 7.69 4.98 7.70
CA ILE A 205 7.27 6.38 7.70
C ILE A 205 5.82 6.38 8.16
N HIS A 206 5.47 7.15 9.20
CA HIS A 206 4.16 7.00 9.82
C HIS A 206 3.59 8.32 10.32
N GLY A 207 2.31 8.57 10.01
CA GLY A 207 1.59 9.75 10.46
C GLY A 207 1.31 9.72 11.97
N THR A 208 1.60 10.81 12.68
CA THR A 208 1.39 10.86 14.14
C THR A 208 -0.09 10.94 14.53
N ALA A 209 -0.96 11.31 13.58
CA ALA A 209 -2.42 11.37 13.74
C ALA A 209 -3.16 10.21 13.03
N ASP A 210 -2.45 9.13 12.66
CA ASP A 210 -3.07 7.97 12.03
C ASP A 210 -3.98 7.23 13.02
N THR A 211 -5.28 7.23 12.74
CA THR A 211 -6.30 6.54 13.54
C THR A 211 -6.66 5.15 12.99
N ALA A 212 -6.30 4.84 11.76
CA ALA A 212 -6.53 3.52 11.16
C ALA A 212 -5.47 2.51 11.61
N ILE A 213 -4.19 2.92 11.61
CA ILE A 213 -3.08 2.13 12.13
C ILE A 213 -2.30 3.01 13.11
N SER A 214 -2.38 2.72 14.40
CA SER A 214 -1.73 3.53 15.42
C SER A 214 -0.20 3.45 15.35
N MET A 215 0.48 4.49 15.81
CA MET A 215 1.94 4.51 15.97
C MET A 215 2.44 3.29 16.79
N ALA A 216 1.69 2.85 17.79
CA ALA A 216 2.04 1.66 18.58
C ALA A 216 2.10 0.38 17.74
N ARG A 217 1.23 0.23 16.74
CA ARG A 217 1.27 -0.90 15.80
C ARG A 217 2.46 -0.81 14.85
N ALA A 218 2.80 0.39 14.40
CA ALA A 218 4.01 0.63 13.62
C ALA A 218 5.28 0.30 14.42
N GLU A 219 5.35 0.70 15.69
CA GLU A 219 6.46 0.36 16.60
C GLU A 219 6.56 -1.15 16.86
N LYS A 220 5.43 -1.85 17.04
CA LYS A 220 5.40 -3.30 17.14
C LYS A 220 5.98 -3.97 15.89
N THR A 221 5.59 -3.49 14.71
CA THR A 221 6.11 -3.97 13.43
C THR A 221 7.63 -3.71 13.32
N ARG A 222 8.07 -2.50 13.68
CA ARG A 222 9.50 -2.14 13.70
C ARG A 222 10.31 -3.08 14.60
N ALA A 223 9.81 -3.35 15.80
CA ALA A 223 10.49 -4.20 16.77
C ALA A 223 10.69 -5.65 16.27
N GLY A 224 9.81 -6.17 15.44
CA GLY A 224 9.94 -7.51 14.83
C GLY A 224 10.92 -7.56 13.65
N LEU A 225 11.21 -6.43 13.01
CA LEU A 225 12.05 -6.33 11.81
C LEU A 225 13.51 -6.06 12.17
N ARG A 226 14.40 -7.00 11.89
CA ARG A 226 15.83 -6.89 12.26
C ARG A 226 16.59 -5.76 11.54
N GLY A 227 16.16 -5.43 10.32
CA GLY A 227 16.77 -4.40 9.48
C GLY A 227 16.06 -3.04 9.55
N ALA A 228 15.13 -2.84 10.49
CA ALA A 228 14.36 -1.61 10.55
C ALA A 228 15.12 -0.46 11.20
N GLU A 229 15.16 0.66 10.49
CA GLU A 229 15.62 1.94 11.02
C GLU A 229 14.60 2.53 12.02
N PRO A 230 14.93 3.59 12.79
CA PRO A 230 13.93 4.32 13.56
C PRO A 230 12.77 4.79 12.67
N ILE A 231 11.55 4.78 13.22
CA ILE A 231 10.38 5.29 12.50
C ILE A 231 10.59 6.78 12.21
N VAL A 232 10.24 7.21 11.00
CA VAL A 232 10.12 8.62 10.64
C VAL A 232 8.69 9.07 10.93
N PRO A 233 8.44 9.82 12.01
CA PRO A 233 7.11 10.34 12.29
C PRO A 233 6.82 11.51 11.35
N ILE A 234 5.59 11.52 10.78
CA ILE A 234 5.09 12.65 10.00
C ILE A 234 4.08 13.41 10.85
N GLU A 235 4.51 14.50 11.40
CA GLU A 235 3.76 15.27 12.39
C GLU A 235 2.43 15.77 11.80
N GLY A 236 1.31 15.47 12.50
CA GLY A 236 -0.04 15.87 12.11
C GLY A 236 -0.63 15.11 10.93
N ALA A 237 0.13 14.25 10.27
CA ALA A 237 -0.40 13.43 9.18
C ALA A 237 -1.25 12.28 9.73
N ALA A 238 -2.38 12.03 9.05
CA ALA A 238 -3.22 10.86 9.25
C ALA A 238 -2.77 9.70 8.35
N HIS A 239 -3.67 8.73 8.07
CA HIS A 239 -3.34 7.44 7.45
C HIS A 239 -2.72 7.52 6.05
N ALA A 240 -3.01 8.53 5.22
CA ALA A 240 -2.39 8.69 3.90
C ALA A 240 -1.29 9.79 3.91
N ALA A 241 -0.27 9.64 4.76
CA ALA A 241 0.78 10.65 4.95
C ALA A 241 1.51 11.00 3.64
N ASN A 242 1.78 10.02 2.76
CA ASN A 242 2.42 10.25 1.47
C ASN A 242 1.59 11.10 0.51
N LEU A 243 0.26 11.03 0.59
CA LEU A 243 -0.65 11.83 -0.22
C LEU A 243 -0.82 13.25 0.35
N THR A 244 -1.00 13.34 1.67
CA THR A 244 -1.39 14.58 2.34
C THR A 244 -0.20 15.45 2.76
N HIS A 245 0.95 14.83 3.05
CA HIS A 245 2.18 15.51 3.51
C HIS A 245 3.42 15.09 2.67
N PRO A 246 3.35 15.12 1.33
CA PRO A 246 4.45 14.63 0.49
C PRO A 246 5.75 15.40 0.74
N HIS A 247 5.69 16.67 1.12
CA HIS A 247 6.85 17.50 1.44
C HIS A 247 7.60 17.03 2.70
N LEU A 248 6.95 16.29 3.60
CA LEU A 248 7.57 15.67 4.79
C LEU A 248 7.97 14.21 4.53
N VAL A 249 7.24 13.49 3.67
CA VAL A 249 7.48 12.08 3.35
C VAL A 249 8.61 11.91 2.34
N ASN A 250 8.64 12.73 1.27
CA ASN A 250 9.59 12.54 0.16
C ASN A 250 11.08 12.68 0.56
N PRO A 251 11.51 13.65 1.39
CA PRO A 251 12.91 13.76 1.76
C PRO A 251 13.47 12.52 2.47
N PRO A 252 12.91 12.01 3.58
CA PRO A 252 13.43 10.81 4.24
C PRO A 252 13.31 9.56 3.35
N LEU A 253 12.27 9.45 2.51
CA LEU A 253 12.14 8.39 1.52
C LEU A 253 13.31 8.39 0.54
N LEU A 254 13.62 9.53 -0.08
CA LEU A 254 14.75 9.69 -0.99
C LEU A 254 16.08 9.35 -0.32
N ASP A 255 16.32 9.85 0.87
CA ASP A 255 17.55 9.61 1.62
C ASP A 255 17.75 8.12 1.93
N PHE A 256 16.68 7.43 2.35
CA PHE A 256 16.73 5.99 2.55
C PHE A 256 17.03 5.25 1.25
N LEU A 257 16.30 5.54 0.17
CA LEU A 257 16.50 4.90 -1.13
C LEU A 257 17.93 5.07 -1.63
N ARG A 258 18.52 6.26 -1.55
CA ARG A 258 19.91 6.52 -1.93
C ARG A 258 20.91 5.68 -1.13
N ARG A 259 20.65 5.45 0.18
CA ARG A 259 21.52 4.62 1.02
C ARG A 259 21.48 3.14 0.63
N VAL A 260 20.30 2.60 0.37
CA VAL A 260 20.11 1.15 0.13
C VAL A 260 20.32 0.72 -1.32
N THR A 261 20.50 1.65 -2.24
CA THR A 261 20.67 1.35 -3.68
C THR A 261 22.08 1.65 -4.20
N ARG A 262 22.94 2.18 -3.37
CA ARG A 262 24.39 2.36 -3.66
C ARG A 262 25.11 1.03 -3.84
#